data_e37826eb9e83a89df13686d6e9f69e40
#
_entry.id   e37826eb9e83a89df13686d6e9f69e40
#
_cell.length_a   1.000
_cell.length_b   1.000
_cell.length_c   1.000
_cell.angle_alpha   90.00
_cell.angle_beta   90.00
_cell.angle_gamma   90.00
#
_symmetry.space_group_name_H-M   'P 1'
#
loop_
_entity.id
_entity.type
_entity.pdbx_description
1 polymer ?
#
loop_
_entity_poly.entity_id
_entity_poly.type
_entity_poly.pdbx_seq_one_letter_code
_entity_poly.pdbx_strand_id
1 'polypeptide(L)'
;NIRSITCIITALLISDICVGADTNTNPSKPTSQNEKSGSQRFDVTHQQVIDLSHTFDKQTIYWPTENGFRLIPEKAGITEKGYYYSSNRFMAAEHGGTHLDAPVHFNENGKSVDKLPLQQLMGEAAVIDVTAACRQDPDYQISVADLRAWEEKTGRQLVDVIVLLNTGYAQHWSDRKKYLGTDQLGPEAVEKLHFPGLDPEAARWLTEHRAIKAIGLDTASIDYGQ
;
A
#
# COMPACT_ATOMS: atom_id res chain seq x y z
N ASN A 1 -7.51 -9.23 -21.10
CA ASN A 1 -7.47 -10.40 -20.21
C ASN A 1 -6.86 -9.97 -18.88
N ILE A 2 -7.75 -9.56 -17.97
CA ILE A 2 -7.39 -9.23 -16.60
C ILE A 2 -7.19 -10.59 -15.92
N ARG A 3 -5.94 -10.97 -15.69
CA ARG A 3 -5.64 -12.11 -14.81
C ARG A 3 -5.77 -11.62 -13.37
N SER A 4 -6.49 -12.37 -12.56
CA SER A 4 -6.62 -12.15 -11.12
C SER A 4 -5.24 -12.00 -10.50
N ILE A 5 -5.00 -10.87 -9.86
CA ILE A 5 -3.74 -10.56 -9.16
C ILE A 5 -4.10 -10.45 -7.70
N THR A 6 -3.60 -11.39 -6.91
CA THR A 6 -3.64 -11.29 -5.45
C THR A 6 -2.56 -10.28 -5.06
N CYS A 7 -2.96 -9.11 -4.62
CA CYS A 7 -2.04 -8.06 -4.19
C CYS A 7 -2.27 -7.76 -2.71
N ILE A 8 -1.21 -7.82 -1.93
CA ILE A 8 -1.18 -7.28 -0.57
C ILE A 8 -0.76 -5.82 -0.75
N ILE A 9 -1.58 -4.90 -0.31
CA ILE A 9 -1.30 -3.48 -0.45
C ILE A 9 -0.70 -2.98 0.86
N THR A 10 0.63 -2.83 0.90
CA THR A 10 1.25 -1.83 1.75
C THR A 10 1.23 -0.56 0.93
N ALA A 11 0.28 0.34 1.18
CA ALA A 11 0.13 1.54 0.38
C ALA A 11 0.78 2.72 1.09
N LEU A 12 1.84 3.28 0.49
CA LEU A 12 2.40 4.56 0.89
C LEU A 12 1.72 5.67 0.07
N LEU A 13 1.12 6.62 0.76
CA LEU A 13 0.52 7.79 0.12
C LEU A 13 1.55 8.92 0.07
N ILE A 14 1.89 9.33 -1.13
CA ILE A 14 2.84 10.41 -1.37
C ILE A 14 2.04 11.72 -1.46
N SER A 15 2.25 12.63 -0.52
CA SER A 15 1.67 13.98 -0.54
C SER A 15 2.72 15.03 -0.87
N ASP A 16 2.30 16.05 -1.60
CA ASP A 16 3.07 17.15 -2.14
C ASP A 16 4.12 17.75 -1.19
N ILE A 17 5.37 17.71 -1.62
CA ILE A 17 6.42 18.57 -1.09
C ILE A 17 6.28 19.91 -1.83
N CYS A 18 5.60 20.88 -1.24
CA CYS A 18 5.62 22.25 -1.71
C CYS A 18 7.01 22.85 -1.47
N VAL A 19 7.80 22.94 -2.53
CA VAL A 19 8.94 23.86 -2.57
C VAL A 19 8.39 25.25 -2.84
N GLY A 20 8.46 26.14 -1.84
CA GLY A 20 8.06 27.51 -1.99
C GLY A 20 8.96 28.26 -2.98
N ALA A 21 8.38 28.80 -4.02
CA ALA A 21 8.97 29.83 -4.85
C ALA A 21 8.03 31.04 -4.86
N ASP A 22 8.42 32.07 -4.15
CA ASP A 22 7.86 33.42 -4.27
C ASP A 22 8.11 33.95 -5.66
N THR A 23 7.07 34.22 -6.44
CA THR A 23 7.08 35.27 -7.44
C THR A 23 5.68 35.87 -7.61
N ASN A 24 5.59 37.12 -7.22
CA ASN A 24 4.49 38.02 -7.39
C ASN A 24 4.35 38.42 -8.86
N THR A 25 3.34 37.92 -9.57
CA THR A 25 2.83 38.57 -10.79
C THR A 25 1.34 38.27 -10.91
N ASN A 26 0.59 39.35 -10.94
CA ASN A 26 -0.84 39.41 -11.12
C ASN A 26 -1.22 39.14 -12.59
N PRO A 27 -2.05 38.16 -12.90
CA PRO A 27 -2.69 38.09 -14.19
C PRO A 27 -4.23 38.16 -14.10
N SER A 28 -4.73 38.91 -15.05
CA SER A 28 -6.11 39.11 -15.46
C SER A 28 -6.99 37.84 -15.43
N LYS A 29 -8.20 38.04 -14.96
CA LYS A 29 -9.33 37.13 -14.89
C LYS A 29 -9.57 36.35 -16.20
N PRO A 30 -9.63 35.03 -16.20
CA PRO A 30 -10.23 34.30 -17.28
C PRO A 30 -11.69 33.98 -16.97
N THR A 31 -12.48 34.06 -18.00
CA THR A 31 -13.90 33.80 -18.11
C THR A 31 -14.25 32.38 -17.66
N SER A 32 -15.30 32.25 -16.86
CA SER A 32 -15.87 31.00 -16.38
C SER A 32 -16.28 30.08 -17.53
N GLN A 33 -15.54 29.02 -17.78
CA GLN A 33 -16.06 27.83 -18.42
C GLN A 33 -16.49 26.86 -17.34
N ASN A 34 -17.77 26.57 -17.31
CA ASN A 34 -18.46 25.69 -16.38
C ASN A 34 -18.10 24.24 -16.77
N GLU A 35 -16.94 23.72 -16.32
CA GLU A 35 -16.65 22.31 -16.41
C GLU A 35 -17.51 21.58 -15.39
N LYS A 36 -18.52 20.88 -15.91
CA LYS A 36 -19.28 19.90 -15.14
C LYS A 36 -18.31 18.82 -14.69
N SER A 37 -17.85 18.91 -13.46
CA SER A 37 -17.24 17.80 -12.75
C SER A 37 -18.28 16.68 -12.66
N GLY A 38 -18.26 15.80 -13.66
CA GLY A 38 -19.03 14.57 -13.65
C GLY A 38 -18.46 13.68 -12.54
N SER A 39 -19.17 13.54 -11.42
CA SER A 39 -18.84 12.53 -10.42
C SER A 39 -18.85 11.17 -11.11
N GLN A 40 -17.67 10.58 -11.30
CA GLN A 40 -17.55 9.21 -11.79
C GLN A 40 -18.16 8.28 -10.73
N ARG A 41 -19.32 7.70 -11.05
CA ARG A 41 -19.94 6.69 -10.21
C ARG A 41 -19.35 5.34 -10.57
N PHE A 42 -18.72 4.68 -9.63
CA PHE A 42 -18.36 3.27 -9.77
C PHE A 42 -19.63 2.44 -9.49
N ASP A 43 -20.17 1.82 -10.52
CA ASP A 43 -21.21 0.82 -10.34
C ASP A 43 -20.57 -0.53 -10.02
N VAL A 44 -20.58 -0.89 -8.76
CA VAL A 44 -20.00 -2.16 -8.26
C VAL A 44 -21.04 -3.31 -8.30
N THR A 45 -22.29 -3.04 -8.65
CA THR A 45 -23.36 -4.05 -8.58
C THR A 45 -23.23 -5.16 -9.62
N HIS A 46 -22.53 -4.89 -10.72
CA HIS A 46 -22.27 -5.83 -11.81
C HIS A 46 -20.78 -6.16 -11.99
N GLN A 47 -19.93 -5.70 -11.07
CA GLN A 47 -18.49 -5.97 -11.10
C GLN A 47 -18.15 -7.10 -10.13
N GLN A 48 -17.15 -7.89 -10.50
CA GLN A 48 -16.57 -8.84 -9.55
C GLN A 48 -15.75 -8.08 -8.52
N VAL A 49 -16.16 -8.16 -7.24
CA VAL A 49 -15.40 -7.64 -6.11
C VAL A 49 -14.57 -8.78 -5.55
N ILE A 50 -13.27 -8.56 -5.40
CA ILE A 50 -12.31 -9.54 -4.86
C ILE A 50 -11.66 -8.92 -3.63
N ASP A 51 -11.76 -9.61 -2.50
CA ASP A 51 -11.01 -9.27 -1.30
C ASP A 51 -9.57 -9.78 -1.45
N LEU A 52 -8.61 -8.87 -1.39
CA LEU A 52 -7.18 -9.16 -1.48
C LEU A 52 -6.50 -9.11 -0.12
N SER A 53 -7.26 -8.98 0.97
CA SER A 53 -6.73 -8.90 2.32
C SER A 53 -6.34 -10.27 2.85
N HIS A 54 -5.25 -10.34 3.59
CA HIS A 54 -4.98 -11.48 4.45
C HIS A 54 -5.77 -11.39 5.74
N THR A 55 -6.16 -12.55 6.28
CA THR A 55 -6.82 -12.63 7.58
C THR A 55 -5.90 -12.11 8.69
N PHE A 56 -6.46 -11.29 9.58
CA PHE A 56 -5.77 -10.86 10.79
C PHE A 56 -5.97 -11.91 11.89
N ASP A 57 -4.90 -12.63 12.20
CA ASP A 57 -4.85 -13.66 13.23
C ASP A 57 -3.44 -13.75 13.86
N LYS A 58 -3.20 -14.79 14.65
CA LYS A 58 -1.90 -15.03 15.30
C LYS A 58 -0.74 -15.31 14.30
N GLN A 59 -1.03 -15.57 13.04
CA GLN A 59 -0.05 -15.82 11.98
C GLN A 59 0.24 -14.55 11.17
N THR A 60 -0.49 -13.47 11.41
CA THR A 60 -0.26 -12.18 10.76
C THR A 60 1.16 -11.73 11.03
N ILE A 61 1.88 -11.42 9.96
CA ILE A 61 3.27 -10.99 10.02
C ILE A 61 3.31 -9.48 10.32
N TYR A 62 4.11 -9.13 11.32
CA TYR A 62 4.42 -7.77 11.74
C TYR A 62 5.91 -7.54 11.67
N TRP A 63 6.33 -6.28 11.69
CA TRP A 63 7.73 -5.91 11.79
C TRP A 63 8.38 -6.60 12.99
N PRO A 64 9.69 -6.93 12.95
CA PRO A 64 10.34 -7.72 14.02
C PRO A 64 10.26 -7.12 15.42
N THR A 65 10.15 -5.80 15.52
CA THR A 65 10.07 -5.09 16.82
C THR A 65 8.65 -4.95 17.34
N GLU A 66 7.64 -5.31 16.55
CA GLU A 66 6.24 -5.09 16.88
C GLU A 66 5.59 -6.31 17.54
N ASN A 67 4.60 -6.01 18.39
CA ASN A 67 3.72 -7.04 18.93
C ASN A 67 2.69 -7.44 17.85
N GLY A 68 2.56 -8.74 17.66
CA GLY A 68 1.60 -9.30 16.72
C GLY A 68 0.14 -9.12 17.13
N PHE A 69 -0.77 -9.53 16.26
CA PHE A 69 -2.21 -9.51 16.50
C PHE A 69 -2.60 -10.39 17.70
N ARG A 70 -3.39 -9.84 18.60
CA ARG A 70 -3.94 -10.54 19.76
C ARG A 70 -5.46 -10.39 19.80
N LEU A 71 -6.18 -11.50 19.61
CA LEU A 71 -7.59 -11.56 19.91
C LEU A 71 -7.77 -11.89 21.39
N ILE A 72 -8.54 -11.10 22.10
CA ILE A 72 -8.83 -11.24 23.53
C ILE A 72 -10.31 -11.62 23.68
N PRO A 73 -10.63 -12.90 23.86
CA PRO A 73 -12.01 -13.33 24.07
C PRO A 73 -12.55 -12.75 25.39
N GLU A 74 -13.76 -12.20 25.36
CA GLU A 74 -14.42 -11.63 26.53
C GLU A 74 -15.70 -12.35 26.89
N LYS A 75 -16.63 -12.44 25.93
CA LYS A 75 -17.94 -13.06 26.14
C LYS A 75 -18.31 -13.93 24.96
N ALA A 76 -18.83 -15.10 25.22
CA ALA A 76 -19.43 -15.97 24.23
C ALA A 76 -20.40 -16.92 24.95
N GLY A 77 -21.71 -16.85 24.64
CA GLY A 77 -22.71 -17.72 25.23
C GLY A 77 -24.10 -17.11 25.27
N ILE A 78 -25.03 -17.91 25.84
CA ILE A 78 -26.40 -17.46 26.06
C ILE A 78 -26.43 -16.56 27.31
N THR A 79 -26.99 -15.37 27.16
CA THR A 79 -27.18 -14.41 28.25
C THR A 79 -28.31 -14.84 29.16
N GLU A 80 -28.38 -14.23 30.34
CA GLU A 80 -29.51 -14.43 31.28
C GLU A 80 -30.88 -14.09 30.67
N LYS A 81 -30.89 -13.24 29.62
CA LYS A 81 -32.09 -12.88 28.86
C LYS A 81 -32.42 -13.84 27.73
N GLY A 82 -31.70 -14.94 27.56
CA GLY A 82 -31.97 -16.02 26.61
C GLY A 82 -31.49 -15.81 25.19
N TYR A 83 -30.70 -14.76 24.88
CA TYR A 83 -30.10 -14.58 23.56
C TYR A 83 -28.59 -14.86 23.60
N TYR A 84 -28.06 -15.30 22.47
CA TYR A 84 -26.61 -15.50 22.31
C TYR A 84 -25.90 -14.15 22.15
N TYR A 85 -24.78 -13.97 22.84
CA TYR A 85 -23.92 -12.80 22.72
C TYR A 85 -22.46 -13.23 22.68
N SER A 86 -21.70 -12.67 21.71
CA SER A 86 -20.26 -12.84 21.61
C SER A 86 -19.60 -11.48 21.39
N SER A 87 -18.55 -11.22 22.15
CA SER A 87 -17.77 -9.98 22.08
C SER A 87 -16.33 -10.27 22.42
N ASN A 88 -15.42 -9.71 21.62
CA ASN A 88 -14.00 -9.83 21.83
C ASN A 88 -13.36 -8.44 21.76
N ARG A 89 -12.16 -8.32 22.29
CA ARG A 89 -11.24 -7.22 21.99
C ARG A 89 -10.10 -7.74 21.13
N PHE A 90 -9.47 -6.86 20.39
CA PHE A 90 -8.19 -7.15 19.73
C PHE A 90 -7.19 -6.04 20.01
N MET A 91 -5.92 -6.40 19.90
CA MET A 91 -4.79 -5.49 19.98
C MET A 91 -3.79 -5.87 18.86
N ALA A 92 -3.31 -4.85 18.14
CA ALA A 92 -2.33 -5.01 17.09
C ALA A 92 -1.54 -3.70 16.94
N ALA A 93 -0.32 -3.78 16.41
CA ALA A 93 0.32 -2.62 15.82
C ALA A 93 -0.44 -2.22 14.54
N GLU A 94 -0.41 -0.95 14.15
CA GLU A 94 -1.12 -0.49 12.94
C GLU A 94 -0.41 -0.90 11.64
N HIS A 95 0.91 -1.14 11.68
CA HIS A 95 1.71 -1.57 10.53
C HIS A 95 1.97 -3.07 10.58
N GLY A 96 1.14 -3.84 9.89
CA GLY A 96 1.26 -5.29 9.75
C GLY A 96 0.07 -5.90 9.03
N GLY A 97 0.26 -7.07 8.46
CA GLY A 97 -0.76 -7.66 7.60
C GLY A 97 -1.05 -6.81 6.36
N THR A 98 -2.27 -6.90 5.86
CA THR A 98 -2.74 -6.04 4.76
C THR A 98 -3.21 -4.72 5.34
N HIS A 99 -2.47 -3.64 5.11
CA HIS A 99 -2.74 -2.34 5.71
C HIS A 99 -2.39 -1.18 4.77
N LEU A 100 -2.69 0.03 5.20
CA LEU A 100 -2.40 1.28 4.52
C LEU A 100 -1.54 2.17 5.42
N ASP A 101 -0.42 2.65 4.89
CA ASP A 101 0.38 3.68 5.53
C ASP A 101 -0.08 5.07 5.08
N ALA A 102 -0.51 5.88 6.04
CA ALA A 102 -0.82 7.27 5.78
C ALA A 102 0.47 8.11 5.72
N PRO A 103 0.49 9.26 5.00
CA PRO A 103 1.68 10.11 4.90
C PRO A 103 2.33 10.50 6.23
N VAL A 104 1.53 10.58 7.31
CA VAL A 104 2.02 10.90 8.65
C VAL A 104 3.01 9.86 9.20
N HIS A 105 3.03 8.64 8.64
CA HIS A 105 3.91 7.57 9.12
C HIS A 105 5.40 7.97 9.07
N PHE A 106 5.83 8.65 8.00
CA PHE A 106 7.21 9.13 7.85
C PHE A 106 7.33 10.64 7.63
N ASN A 107 6.22 11.38 7.72
CA ASN A 107 6.22 12.84 7.55
C ASN A 107 5.40 13.49 8.67
N GLU A 108 6.06 14.18 9.60
CA GLU A 108 5.43 14.88 10.72
C GLU A 108 4.26 15.79 10.29
N ASN A 109 4.35 16.40 9.11
CA ASN A 109 3.31 17.26 8.56
C ASN A 109 2.37 16.51 7.59
N GLY A 110 2.52 15.20 7.47
CA GLY A 110 1.71 14.36 6.61
C GLY A 110 0.28 14.21 7.14
N LYS A 111 -0.64 13.88 6.23
CA LYS A 111 -2.02 13.60 6.61
C LYS A 111 -2.11 12.26 7.31
N SER A 112 -2.87 12.19 8.40
CA SER A 112 -3.34 10.93 8.99
C SER A 112 -4.43 10.28 8.11
N VAL A 113 -4.69 8.99 8.30
CA VAL A 113 -5.63 8.22 7.47
C VAL A 113 -7.04 8.82 7.45
N ASP A 114 -7.51 9.39 8.55
CA ASP A 114 -8.82 10.05 8.66
C ASP A 114 -8.92 11.37 7.88
N LYS A 115 -7.79 11.90 7.41
CA LYS A 115 -7.69 13.12 6.59
C LYS A 115 -7.51 12.84 5.09
N LEU A 116 -7.38 11.57 4.72
CA LEU A 116 -7.22 11.20 3.32
C LEU A 116 -8.60 11.21 2.62
N PRO A 117 -8.73 11.87 1.46
CA PRO A 117 -9.96 11.78 0.69
C PRO A 117 -10.12 10.37 0.12
N LEU A 118 -11.32 9.79 0.21
CA LEU A 118 -11.60 8.46 -0.32
C LEU A 118 -11.25 8.33 -1.81
N GLN A 119 -11.38 9.41 -2.57
CA GLN A 119 -11.03 9.46 -3.99
C GLN A 119 -9.55 9.16 -4.26
N GLN A 120 -8.67 9.40 -3.28
CA GLN A 120 -7.25 9.06 -3.37
C GLN A 120 -7.02 7.55 -3.19
N LEU A 121 -7.89 6.90 -2.40
CA LEU A 121 -7.82 5.47 -2.09
C LEU A 121 -8.58 4.60 -3.12
N MET A 122 -9.18 5.21 -4.11
CA MET A 122 -9.99 4.54 -5.13
C MET A 122 -9.53 4.98 -6.52
N GLY A 123 -9.36 4.03 -7.42
CA GLY A 123 -8.94 4.34 -8.77
C GLY A 123 -8.56 3.11 -9.59
N GLU A 124 -8.14 3.37 -10.80
CA GLU A 124 -7.57 2.34 -11.66
C GLU A 124 -6.19 1.91 -11.12
N ALA A 125 -5.89 0.62 -11.20
CA ALA A 125 -4.60 0.09 -10.78
C ALA A 125 -3.70 -0.17 -11.98
N ALA A 126 -2.43 0.26 -11.87
CA ALA A 126 -1.34 -0.11 -12.77
C ALA A 126 -0.49 -1.17 -12.09
N VAL A 127 -0.54 -2.41 -12.58
CA VAL A 127 0.24 -3.51 -12.02
C VAL A 127 1.55 -3.66 -12.77
N ILE A 128 2.65 -3.51 -12.05
CA ILE A 128 4.01 -3.65 -12.56
C ILE A 128 4.57 -4.97 -12.05
N ASP A 129 4.75 -5.92 -12.95
CA ASP A 129 5.22 -7.26 -12.63
C ASP A 129 6.75 -7.34 -12.72
N VAL A 130 7.39 -7.47 -11.57
CA VAL A 130 8.84 -7.62 -11.41
C VAL A 130 9.21 -8.99 -10.81
N THR A 131 8.28 -9.94 -10.80
CA THR A 131 8.45 -11.27 -10.19
C THR A 131 9.69 -12.01 -10.71
N ALA A 132 10.04 -11.82 -11.98
CA ALA A 132 11.20 -12.49 -12.60
C ALA A 132 12.52 -11.96 -12.03
N ALA A 133 12.65 -10.66 -11.80
CA ALA A 133 13.82 -10.04 -11.20
C ALA A 133 13.94 -10.41 -9.70
N CYS A 134 12.84 -10.32 -8.97
CA CYS A 134 12.80 -10.65 -7.54
C CYS A 134 13.10 -12.13 -7.23
N ARG A 135 12.84 -13.05 -8.17
CA ARG A 135 13.28 -14.46 -8.01
C ARG A 135 14.77 -14.65 -8.11
N GLN A 136 15.47 -13.77 -8.80
CA GLN A 136 16.92 -13.84 -8.98
C GLN A 136 17.65 -13.09 -7.87
N ASP A 137 17.03 -12.04 -7.37
CA ASP A 137 17.55 -11.19 -6.31
C ASP A 137 16.46 -10.93 -5.26
N PRO A 138 16.57 -11.53 -4.05
CA PRO A 138 15.60 -11.33 -2.99
C PRO A 138 15.57 -9.90 -2.45
N ASP A 139 16.63 -9.11 -2.66
CA ASP A 139 16.72 -7.71 -2.24
C ASP A 139 16.59 -6.76 -3.44
N TYR A 140 15.89 -7.19 -4.48
CA TYR A 140 15.70 -6.43 -5.70
C TYR A 140 15.09 -5.07 -5.44
N GLN A 141 15.74 -4.02 -5.95
CA GLN A 141 15.25 -2.66 -5.89
C GLN A 141 14.56 -2.30 -7.21
N ILE A 142 13.25 -2.11 -7.15
CA ILE A 142 12.42 -1.80 -8.31
C ILE A 142 12.77 -0.41 -8.81
N SER A 143 13.29 -0.34 -10.03
CA SER A 143 13.94 0.84 -10.60
C SER A 143 13.01 1.70 -11.46
N VAL A 144 13.47 2.91 -11.81
CA VAL A 144 12.82 3.77 -12.82
C VAL A 144 12.70 3.04 -14.16
N ALA A 145 13.67 2.16 -14.50
CA ALA A 145 13.63 1.40 -15.74
C ALA A 145 12.44 0.43 -15.78
N ASP A 146 12.12 -0.22 -14.67
CA ASP A 146 10.96 -1.12 -14.56
C ASP A 146 9.64 -0.36 -14.76
N LEU A 147 9.52 0.82 -14.15
CA LEU A 147 8.36 1.69 -14.27
C LEU A 147 8.18 2.16 -15.72
N ARG A 148 9.26 2.61 -16.35
CA ARG A 148 9.25 3.05 -17.77
C ARG A 148 8.97 1.89 -18.72
N ALA A 149 9.51 0.72 -18.48
CA ALA A 149 9.23 -0.47 -19.29
C ALA A 149 7.73 -0.83 -19.28
N TRP A 150 7.06 -0.64 -18.14
CA TRP A 150 5.61 -0.78 -18.07
C TRP A 150 4.88 0.28 -18.92
N GLU A 151 5.30 1.54 -18.83
CA GLU A 151 4.73 2.64 -19.64
C GLU A 151 4.90 2.39 -21.13
N GLU A 152 6.09 2.00 -21.55
CA GLU A 152 6.39 1.67 -22.95
C GLU A 152 5.54 0.49 -23.45
N LYS A 153 5.45 -0.57 -22.66
CA LYS A 153 4.69 -1.78 -23.00
C LYS A 153 3.19 -1.52 -23.12
N THR A 154 2.65 -0.61 -22.30
CA THR A 154 1.20 -0.34 -22.24
C THR A 154 0.79 0.86 -23.07
N GLY A 155 1.73 1.72 -23.47
CA GLY A 155 1.47 3.02 -24.10
C GLY A 155 0.79 4.03 -23.15
N ARG A 156 0.85 3.82 -21.84
CA ARG A 156 0.18 4.62 -20.80
C ARG A 156 1.21 5.19 -19.84
N GLN A 157 0.90 6.35 -19.26
CA GLN A 157 1.67 6.92 -18.16
C GLN A 157 1.07 6.54 -16.81
N LEU A 158 1.92 6.51 -15.78
CA LEU A 158 1.52 6.29 -14.39
C LEU A 158 0.94 7.58 -13.78
N VAL A 159 -0.19 8.02 -14.30
CA VAL A 159 -0.87 9.26 -13.87
C VAL A 159 -2.29 8.93 -13.39
N ASP A 160 -2.67 9.47 -12.22
CA ASP A 160 -3.98 9.28 -11.59
C ASP A 160 -4.37 7.81 -11.35
N VAL A 161 -3.38 6.96 -11.14
CA VAL A 161 -3.52 5.51 -10.89
C VAL A 161 -2.96 5.11 -9.54
N ILE A 162 -3.39 3.96 -9.03
CA ILE A 162 -2.75 3.25 -7.93
C ILE A 162 -1.70 2.33 -8.55
N VAL A 163 -0.43 2.55 -8.24
CA VAL A 163 0.68 1.71 -8.72
C VAL A 163 0.82 0.49 -7.82
N LEU A 164 0.71 -0.70 -8.36
CA LEU A 164 0.87 -1.96 -7.64
C LEU A 164 2.11 -2.69 -8.16
N LEU A 165 3.10 -2.86 -7.29
CA LEU A 165 4.35 -3.55 -7.58
C LEU A 165 4.20 -5.01 -7.18
N ASN A 166 4.12 -5.90 -8.19
CA ASN A 166 4.02 -7.34 -7.97
C ASN A 166 5.42 -7.95 -7.95
N THR A 167 5.92 -8.24 -6.75
CA THR A 167 7.22 -8.90 -6.54
C THR A 167 7.09 -10.43 -6.50
N GLY A 168 5.87 -10.92 -6.24
CA GLY A 168 5.58 -12.34 -6.03
C GLY A 168 5.82 -12.82 -4.60
N TYR A 169 6.12 -11.92 -3.66
CA TYR A 169 6.37 -12.26 -2.25
C TYR A 169 5.10 -12.67 -1.50
N ALA A 170 3.92 -12.28 -1.98
CA ALA A 170 2.64 -12.76 -1.47
C ALA A 170 2.58 -14.30 -1.34
N GLN A 171 3.27 -15.04 -2.21
CA GLN A 171 3.35 -16.50 -2.15
C GLN A 171 3.99 -17.04 -0.85
N HIS A 172 4.76 -16.20 -0.15
CA HIS A 172 5.46 -16.56 1.08
C HIS A 172 4.64 -16.31 2.35
N TRP A 173 3.48 -15.65 2.22
CA TRP A 173 2.56 -15.46 3.31
C TRP A 173 1.96 -16.84 3.71
N SER A 174 1.92 -17.23 4.96
CA SER A 174 2.28 -16.60 6.24
C SER A 174 3.61 -17.16 6.82
N ASP A 175 4.52 -17.62 5.98
CA ASP A 175 5.84 -18.11 6.39
C ASP A 175 6.76 -16.90 6.65
N ARG A 176 6.87 -16.49 7.92
CA ARG A 176 7.64 -15.31 8.31
C ARG A 176 9.06 -15.33 7.79
N LYS A 177 9.74 -16.50 7.88
CA LYS A 177 11.14 -16.64 7.47
C LYS A 177 11.33 -16.41 5.96
N LYS A 178 10.40 -16.92 5.16
CA LYS A 178 10.45 -16.71 3.70
C LYS A 178 10.03 -15.29 3.30
N TYR A 179 9.07 -14.72 4.04
CA TYR A 179 8.51 -13.42 3.73
C TYR A 179 9.41 -12.25 4.16
N LEU A 180 10.10 -12.38 5.30
CA LEU A 180 10.97 -11.34 5.87
C LEU A 180 12.47 -11.63 5.72
N GLY A 181 12.86 -12.85 5.29
CA GLY A 181 14.26 -13.30 5.34
C GLY A 181 14.66 -13.89 6.70
N THR A 182 13.92 -13.57 7.76
CA THR A 182 14.20 -14.03 9.12
C THR A 182 12.93 -14.35 9.90
N ASP A 183 13.01 -15.32 10.81
CA ASP A 183 11.97 -15.62 11.82
C ASP A 183 12.26 -14.99 13.19
N GLN A 184 13.40 -14.32 13.34
CA GLN A 184 13.79 -13.67 14.58
C GLN A 184 12.90 -12.46 14.89
N LEU A 185 12.84 -12.12 16.17
CA LEU A 185 12.14 -10.95 16.70
C LEU A 185 13.14 -10.04 17.42
N GLY A 186 12.75 -8.80 17.60
CA GLY A 186 13.54 -7.77 18.25
C GLY A 186 14.40 -6.95 17.30
N PRO A 187 15.12 -5.93 17.82
CA PRO A 187 15.86 -4.97 17.01
C PRO A 187 16.95 -5.61 16.13
N GLU A 188 17.63 -6.65 16.64
CA GLU A 188 18.69 -7.35 15.90
C GLU A 188 18.19 -8.14 14.67
N ALA A 189 16.89 -8.37 14.59
CA ALA A 189 16.29 -9.04 13.44
C ALA A 189 16.13 -8.09 12.26
N VAL A 190 16.11 -6.78 12.49
CA VAL A 190 15.95 -5.77 11.43
C VAL A 190 17.10 -5.83 10.42
N GLU A 191 18.33 -6.03 10.90
CA GLU A 191 19.52 -6.18 10.07
C GLU A 191 19.57 -7.49 9.25
N LYS A 192 18.58 -8.36 9.42
CA LYS A 192 18.47 -9.67 8.76
C LYS A 192 17.26 -9.77 7.83
N LEU A 193 16.66 -8.65 7.55
CA LEU A 193 15.51 -8.59 6.63
C LEU A 193 16.01 -8.69 5.19
N HIS A 194 15.31 -9.51 4.40
CA HIS A 194 15.59 -9.71 2.98
C HIS A 194 14.27 -9.83 2.23
N PHE A 195 13.90 -8.80 1.50
CA PHE A 195 12.73 -8.77 0.59
C PHE A 195 12.87 -7.59 -0.40
N PRO A 196 12.25 -7.68 -1.59
CA PRO A 196 12.30 -6.61 -2.58
C PRO A 196 11.57 -5.34 -2.10
N GLY A 197 12.01 -4.20 -2.61
CA GLY A 197 11.37 -2.91 -2.35
C GLY A 197 11.54 -1.94 -3.51
N LEU A 198 11.10 -0.71 -3.31
CA LEU A 198 11.22 0.36 -4.29
C LEU A 198 12.58 1.05 -4.14
N ASP A 199 13.28 1.23 -5.26
CA ASP A 199 14.48 2.06 -5.31
C ASP A 199 14.16 3.52 -4.95
N PRO A 200 14.98 4.21 -4.12
CA PRO A 200 14.77 5.59 -3.74
C PRO A 200 14.66 6.57 -4.94
N GLU A 201 15.41 6.33 -6.01
CA GLU A 201 15.31 7.13 -7.24
C GLU A 201 14.00 6.90 -7.96
N ALA A 202 13.49 5.66 -7.94
CA ALA A 202 12.17 5.35 -8.49
C ALA A 202 11.04 6.00 -7.68
N ALA A 203 11.15 6.03 -6.35
CA ALA A 203 10.22 6.75 -5.49
C ALA A 203 10.22 8.25 -5.80
N ARG A 204 11.40 8.87 -5.91
CA ARG A 204 11.56 10.27 -6.29
C ARG A 204 10.98 10.54 -7.68
N TRP A 205 11.28 9.68 -8.65
CA TRP A 205 10.76 9.82 -10.00
C TRP A 205 9.23 9.77 -10.06
N LEU A 206 8.59 8.87 -9.29
CA LEU A 206 7.13 8.78 -9.19
C LEU A 206 6.53 10.06 -8.59
N THR A 207 7.17 10.64 -7.58
CA THR A 207 6.67 11.86 -6.93
C THR A 207 6.86 13.12 -7.79
N GLU A 208 8.01 13.25 -8.46
CA GLU A 208 8.37 14.46 -9.20
C GLU A 208 7.84 14.46 -10.63
N HIS A 209 7.67 13.30 -11.25
CA HIS A 209 7.34 13.18 -12.67
C HIS A 209 6.04 12.45 -12.97
N ARG A 210 5.37 11.91 -11.94
CA ARG A 210 4.10 11.20 -12.07
C ARG A 210 3.16 11.59 -10.94
N ALA A 211 1.91 11.81 -11.28
CA ALA A 211 0.88 12.15 -10.29
C ALA A 211 0.07 10.88 -9.93
N ILE A 212 0.70 9.96 -9.21
CA ILE A 212 0.03 8.73 -8.76
C ILE A 212 -0.86 8.99 -7.55
N LYS A 213 -1.90 8.17 -7.34
CA LYS A 213 -2.78 8.23 -6.17
C LYS A 213 -2.14 7.58 -4.95
N ALA A 214 -1.60 6.40 -5.15
CA ALA A 214 -0.96 5.58 -4.13
C ALA A 214 -0.02 4.57 -4.79
N ILE A 215 0.85 3.99 -3.98
CA ILE A 215 1.69 2.87 -4.35
C ILE A 215 1.44 1.71 -3.38
N GLY A 216 1.44 0.49 -3.89
CA GLY A 216 1.31 -0.72 -3.08
C GLY A 216 2.23 -1.82 -3.57
N LEU A 217 2.61 -2.69 -2.66
CA LEU A 217 3.42 -3.86 -2.97
C LEU A 217 3.08 -5.04 -2.06
N ASP A 218 3.59 -6.20 -2.40
CA ASP A 218 3.35 -7.46 -1.69
C ASP A 218 4.52 -7.88 -0.79
N THR A 219 5.29 -6.90 -0.29
CA THR A 219 6.38 -7.07 0.68
C THR A 219 6.08 -6.35 1.99
N ALA A 220 6.92 -6.52 3.00
CA ALA A 220 6.69 -6.00 4.34
C ALA A 220 6.94 -4.49 4.49
N SER A 221 7.65 -3.87 3.56
CA SER A 221 7.92 -2.43 3.51
C SER A 221 8.03 -1.97 2.08
N ILE A 222 7.89 -0.66 1.86
CA ILE A 222 8.20 -0.04 0.57
C ILE A 222 9.70 -0.06 0.30
N ASP A 223 10.53 0.08 1.33
CA ASP A 223 11.96 -0.12 1.23
C ASP A 223 12.29 -1.62 1.12
N TYR A 224 13.40 -1.95 0.48
CA TYR A 224 13.89 -3.33 0.45
C TYR A 224 14.45 -3.76 1.81
N GLY A 225 14.42 -5.06 2.09
CA GLY A 225 15.09 -5.65 3.23
C GLY A 225 16.62 -5.62 3.01
N GLN A 226 17.40 -5.26 4.03
CA GLN A 226 18.85 -5.14 3.91
C GLN A 226 19.56 -6.48 4.13
#